data_d681db3364333a09a165375ef76198fc
#
_entry.id   d681db3364333a09a165375ef76198fc
#
_cell.length_a   1.000
_cell.length_b   1.000
_cell.length_c   1.000
_cell.angle_alpha   90.00
_cell.angle_beta   90.00
_cell.angle_gamma   90.00
#
_symmetry.space_group_name_H-M   'P 1'
#
loop_
_entity.id
_entity.type
_entity.pdbx_description
1 polymer ?
#
loop_
_entity_poly.entity_id
_entity_poly.type
_entity_poly.pdbx_seq_one_letter_code
_entity_poly.pdbx_strand_id
1 'polypeptide(L)'
;LSSRPPGAASGYLVVGEGGVVREAGEAEVSAGTTVEVRDLFFNTPARGKFLKSPATEQGAILRVVTQLTLAHADVHVRLTANGRLVLNAPPARTPRERLGALYGFGLAAKLLEVSGESGGVRLLGVVAPPSVSRTHRDDIHLIVNGRTVRDTLLTQALIEAYRPLLPRDQFPLAVLVL
;
A
#
# COMPACT_ATOMS: atom_id res chain seq x y z
N LEU A 1 13.05 14.04 12.20
CA LEU A 1 11.74 14.48 11.72
C LEU A 1 11.72 15.97 11.66
N SER A 2 11.22 16.56 10.59
CA SER A 2 10.95 18.00 10.48
C SER A 2 9.54 18.23 9.96
N SER A 3 8.87 19.26 10.44
CA SER A 3 7.50 19.58 10.03
C SER A 3 7.23 21.07 10.11
N ARG A 4 6.56 21.60 9.09
CA ARG A 4 6.07 22.98 9.05
C ARG A 4 4.68 23.03 8.43
N PRO A 5 3.66 23.54 9.13
CA PRO A 5 2.35 23.78 8.55
C PRO A 5 2.42 24.79 7.39
N PRO A 6 1.56 24.68 6.38
CA PRO A 6 1.46 25.70 5.35
C PRO A 6 1.15 27.08 5.98
N GLY A 7 1.89 28.11 5.55
CA GLY A 7 1.72 29.48 6.05
C GLY A 7 2.39 29.82 7.37
N ALA A 8 2.96 28.86 8.08
CA ALA A 8 3.76 29.14 9.28
C ALA A 8 5.14 29.70 8.91
N ALA A 9 5.63 30.66 9.71
CA ALA A 9 6.94 31.30 9.50
C ALA A 9 8.09 30.34 9.76
N SER A 10 7.98 29.50 10.83
CA SER A 10 8.97 28.48 11.20
C SER A 10 8.31 27.11 11.31
N GLY A 11 9.10 26.07 11.29
CA GLY A 11 8.71 24.71 11.57
C GLY A 11 9.39 24.18 12.83
N TYR A 12 9.35 22.88 13.01
CA TYR A 12 9.92 22.18 14.15
C TYR A 12 10.78 21.01 13.70
N LEU A 13 11.94 20.83 14.31
CA LEU A 13 12.84 19.71 14.08
C LEU A 13 12.90 18.84 15.34
N VAL A 14 12.88 17.54 15.16
CA VAL A 14 13.17 16.55 16.20
C VAL A 14 14.19 15.55 15.69
N VAL A 15 15.29 15.40 16.39
CA VAL A 15 16.33 14.39 16.14
C VAL A 15 16.29 13.37 17.25
N GLY A 16 16.10 12.10 16.90
CA GLY A 16 16.13 10.98 17.84
C GLY A 16 17.19 9.96 17.46
N GLU A 17 17.83 9.37 18.44
CA GLU A 17 18.81 8.31 18.26
C GLU A 17 18.62 7.23 19.32
N GLY A 18 18.43 5.98 18.89
CA GLY A 18 18.28 4.84 19.82
C GLY A 18 17.11 4.94 20.80
N GLY A 19 16.04 5.68 20.43
CA GLY A 19 14.88 5.91 21.31
C GLY A 19 14.99 7.13 22.22
N VAL A 20 16.10 7.88 22.15
CA VAL A 20 16.33 9.10 22.92
C VAL A 20 16.25 10.31 22.01
N VAL A 21 15.49 11.34 22.40
CA VAL A 21 15.49 12.63 21.71
C VAL A 21 16.79 13.35 22.00
N ARG A 22 17.56 13.66 20.96
CA ARG A 22 18.85 14.37 21.03
C ARG A 22 18.68 15.87 20.87
N GLU A 23 17.76 16.25 20.00
CA GLU A 23 17.49 17.65 19.67
C GLU A 23 16.00 17.83 19.39
N ALA A 24 15.43 18.93 19.85
CA ALA A 24 14.08 19.33 19.50
C ALA A 24 13.95 20.85 19.62
N GLY A 25 13.43 21.50 18.57
CA GLY A 25 13.28 22.95 18.56
C GLY A 25 12.73 23.50 17.25
N GLU A 26 12.53 24.80 17.24
CA GLU A 26 12.18 25.53 16.02
C GLU A 26 13.32 25.48 15.00
N ALA A 27 12.95 25.31 13.72
CA ALA A 27 13.92 25.26 12.62
C ALA A 27 13.31 25.81 11.31
N GLU A 28 14.17 26.33 10.47
CA GLU A 28 13.79 26.68 9.09
C GLU A 28 13.73 25.39 8.26
N VAL A 29 12.52 24.90 8.01
CA VAL A 29 12.26 23.70 7.21
C VAL A 29 11.19 23.95 6.17
N SER A 30 11.17 23.16 5.11
CA SER A 30 10.14 23.25 4.07
C SER A 30 8.74 22.93 4.62
N ALA A 31 7.71 23.52 4.02
CA ALA A 31 6.33 23.18 4.36
C ALA A 31 6.06 21.69 4.11
N GLY A 32 5.27 21.08 4.99
CA GLY A 32 4.99 19.65 5.01
C GLY A 32 5.77 18.93 6.13
N THR A 33 5.80 17.62 6.06
CA THR A 33 6.49 16.78 7.05
C THR A 33 7.49 15.86 6.35
N THR A 34 8.72 15.86 6.85
CA THR A 34 9.78 14.94 6.41
C THR A 34 10.17 14.03 7.58
N VAL A 35 10.15 12.75 7.34
CA VAL A 35 10.66 11.73 8.25
C VAL A 35 11.85 11.05 7.59
N GLU A 36 13.01 11.13 8.20
CA GLU A 36 14.23 10.47 7.74
C GLU A 36 14.64 9.42 8.76
N VAL A 37 14.90 8.22 8.29
CA VAL A 37 15.43 7.11 9.12
C VAL A 37 16.74 6.64 8.51
N ARG A 38 17.80 6.68 9.30
CA ARG A 38 19.14 6.23 8.93
C ARG A 38 19.54 5.03 9.77
N ASP A 39 20.45 4.22 9.27
CA ASP A 39 21.09 3.12 9.99
C ASP A 39 20.07 2.24 10.73
N LEU A 40 19.02 1.83 10.01
CA LEU A 40 17.95 1.00 10.54
C LEU A 40 18.54 -0.23 11.25
N PHE A 41 18.12 -0.47 12.51
CA PHE A 41 18.60 -1.53 13.39
C PHE A 41 20.01 -1.37 13.97
N PHE A 42 20.65 -0.16 13.90
CA PHE A 42 21.97 0.03 14.49
C PHE A 42 22.00 -0.34 15.98
N ASN A 43 20.92 -0.06 16.72
CA ASN A 43 20.78 -0.37 18.14
C ASN A 43 20.10 -1.74 18.41
N THR A 44 19.76 -2.50 17.37
CA THR A 44 19.18 -3.83 17.45
C THR A 44 19.80 -4.78 16.40
N PRO A 45 21.11 -5.06 16.49
CA PRO A 45 21.84 -5.79 15.45
C PRO A 45 21.28 -7.20 15.19
N ALA A 46 20.65 -7.81 16.21
CA ALA A 46 19.94 -9.09 16.02
C ALA A 46 18.81 -8.99 14.99
N ARG A 47 18.06 -7.87 14.96
CA ARG A 47 17.03 -7.64 13.92
C ARG A 47 17.64 -7.40 12.55
N GLY A 48 18.78 -6.70 12.48
CA GLY A 48 19.51 -6.47 11.22
C GLY A 48 19.89 -7.78 10.52
N LYS A 49 20.21 -8.84 11.28
CA LYS A 49 20.55 -10.16 10.73
C LYS A 49 19.37 -10.86 10.03
N PHE A 50 18.13 -10.47 10.29
CA PHE A 50 16.94 -11.02 9.63
C PHE A 50 16.57 -10.32 8.33
N LEU A 51 17.21 -9.20 7.98
CA LEU A 51 17.04 -8.56 6.69
C LEU A 51 17.42 -9.52 5.57
N LYS A 52 16.57 -9.56 4.56
CA LYS A 52 16.81 -10.34 3.35
C LYS A 52 17.72 -9.56 2.38
N SER A 53 17.87 -10.08 1.17
CA SER A 53 18.59 -9.33 0.14
C SER A 53 17.90 -7.99 -0.15
N PRO A 54 18.63 -6.93 -0.56
CA PRO A 54 18.04 -5.64 -0.90
C PRO A 54 16.88 -5.73 -1.89
N ALA A 55 16.95 -6.64 -2.87
CA ALA A 55 15.88 -6.85 -3.83
C ALA A 55 14.62 -7.43 -3.17
N THR A 56 14.78 -8.36 -2.23
CA THR A 56 13.65 -8.96 -1.49
C THR A 56 12.99 -7.92 -0.59
N GLU A 57 13.79 -7.11 0.14
CA GLU A 57 13.27 -6.03 0.98
C GLU A 57 12.55 -4.96 0.14
N GLN A 58 13.11 -4.58 -1.01
CA GLN A 58 12.45 -3.65 -1.93
C GLN A 58 11.10 -4.18 -2.42
N GLY A 59 11.01 -5.46 -2.73
CA GLY A 59 9.74 -6.11 -3.09
C GLY A 59 8.71 -6.05 -1.96
N ALA A 60 9.15 -6.27 -0.71
CA ALA A 60 8.30 -6.16 0.47
C ALA A 60 7.81 -4.72 0.71
N ILE A 61 8.70 -3.74 0.56
CA ILE A 61 8.36 -2.30 0.65
C ILE A 61 7.34 -1.93 -0.42
N LEU A 62 7.60 -2.31 -1.68
CA LEU A 62 6.68 -2.03 -2.78
C LEU A 62 5.28 -2.59 -2.52
N ARG A 63 5.19 -3.81 -1.98
CA ARG A 63 3.91 -4.44 -1.64
C ARG A 63 3.16 -3.65 -0.56
N VAL A 64 3.83 -3.24 0.51
CA VAL A 64 3.22 -2.43 1.57
C VAL A 64 2.75 -1.08 1.03
N VAL A 65 3.58 -0.39 0.25
CA VAL A 65 3.23 0.91 -0.35
C VAL A 65 2.07 0.76 -1.33
N THR A 66 2.03 -0.30 -2.12
CA THR A 66 0.89 -0.61 -3.02
C THR A 66 -0.41 -0.78 -2.22
N GLN A 67 -0.39 -1.53 -1.12
CA GLN A 67 -1.55 -1.73 -0.26
C GLN A 67 -2.05 -0.41 0.34
N LEU A 68 -1.14 0.42 0.88
CA LEU A 68 -1.49 1.75 1.40
C LEU A 68 -2.07 2.64 0.30
N THR A 69 -1.49 2.60 -0.89
CA THR A 69 -1.94 3.37 -2.06
C THR A 69 -3.35 2.97 -2.52
N LEU A 70 -3.70 1.71 -2.39
CA LEU A 70 -5.05 1.22 -2.68
C LEU A 70 -6.07 1.66 -1.63
N ALA A 71 -5.69 1.69 -0.34
CA ALA A 71 -6.57 2.12 0.74
C ALA A 71 -6.80 3.65 0.76
N HIS A 72 -5.84 4.43 0.24
CA HIS A 72 -5.88 5.90 0.23
C HIS A 72 -5.83 6.43 -1.20
N ALA A 73 -6.92 6.21 -1.93
CA ALA A 73 -7.00 6.57 -3.35
C ALA A 73 -6.95 8.09 -3.61
N ASP A 74 -7.27 8.91 -2.64
CA ASP A 74 -7.23 10.38 -2.68
C ASP A 74 -5.82 10.96 -2.54
N VAL A 75 -4.84 10.15 -2.09
CA VAL A 75 -3.46 10.58 -1.86
C VAL A 75 -2.58 10.30 -3.08
N HIS A 76 -1.75 11.28 -3.47
CA HIS A 76 -0.67 11.05 -4.44
C HIS A 76 0.48 10.33 -3.73
N VAL A 77 0.78 9.11 -4.16
CA VAL A 77 1.88 8.31 -3.61
C VAL A 77 2.97 8.13 -4.66
N ARG A 78 4.20 8.46 -4.26
CA ARG A 78 5.40 8.23 -5.08
C ARG A 78 6.41 7.44 -4.25
N LEU A 79 6.93 6.36 -4.82
CA LEU A 79 8.02 5.59 -4.21
C LEU A 79 9.24 5.64 -5.11
N THR A 80 10.34 6.05 -4.53
CA THR A 80 11.65 6.06 -5.18
C THR A 80 12.58 5.08 -4.46
N ALA A 81 13.27 4.24 -5.19
CA ALA A 81 14.27 3.33 -4.65
C ALA A 81 15.59 3.52 -5.40
N ASN A 82 16.67 3.74 -4.67
CA ASN A 82 18.01 3.99 -5.25
C ASN A 82 18.01 5.08 -6.34
N GLY A 83 17.30 6.18 -6.09
CA GLY A 83 17.16 7.30 -7.03
C GLY A 83 16.22 7.06 -8.22
N ARG A 84 15.63 5.87 -8.34
CA ARG A 84 14.70 5.54 -9.43
C ARG A 84 13.25 5.52 -8.94
N LEU A 85 12.37 6.13 -9.72
CA LEU A 85 10.94 6.08 -9.46
C LEU A 85 10.41 4.66 -9.74
N VAL A 86 9.89 3.98 -8.72
CA VAL A 86 9.37 2.60 -8.82
C VAL A 86 7.85 2.53 -8.73
N LEU A 87 7.21 3.55 -8.14
CA LEU A 87 5.75 3.67 -8.12
C LEU A 87 5.38 5.16 -8.19
N ASN A 88 4.39 5.46 -9.02
CA ASN A 88 3.79 6.78 -9.12
C ASN A 88 2.27 6.61 -9.28
N ALA A 89 1.52 6.92 -8.24
CA ALA A 89 0.07 6.78 -8.20
C ALA A 89 -0.57 8.12 -7.83
N PRO A 90 -0.95 8.94 -8.82
CA PRO A 90 -1.68 10.18 -8.58
C PRO A 90 -3.03 9.91 -7.90
N PRO A 91 -3.69 10.91 -7.30
CA PRO A 91 -5.04 10.75 -6.77
C PRO A 91 -5.98 10.13 -7.80
N ALA A 92 -6.84 9.24 -7.37
CA ALA A 92 -7.79 8.53 -8.21
C ALA A 92 -9.20 8.65 -7.62
N ARG A 93 -10.21 8.76 -8.48
CA ARG A 93 -11.62 8.85 -8.07
C ARG A 93 -12.28 7.49 -7.90
N THR A 94 -11.72 6.48 -8.56
CA THR A 94 -12.27 5.11 -8.54
C THR A 94 -11.17 4.08 -8.27
N PRO A 95 -11.50 2.91 -7.69
CA PRO A 95 -10.55 1.80 -7.55
C PRO A 95 -9.94 1.38 -8.89
N ARG A 96 -10.71 1.44 -9.98
CA ARG A 96 -10.24 1.12 -11.33
C ARG A 96 -9.15 2.08 -11.80
N GLU A 97 -9.32 3.40 -11.62
CA GLU A 97 -8.28 4.39 -11.95
C GLU A 97 -7.02 4.14 -11.13
N ARG A 98 -7.17 3.89 -9.83
CA ARG A 98 -6.03 3.57 -8.95
C ARG A 98 -5.29 2.33 -9.41
N LEU A 99 -6.00 1.27 -9.76
CA LEU A 99 -5.39 0.05 -10.31
C LEU A 99 -4.74 0.28 -11.67
N GLY A 100 -5.31 1.16 -12.50
CA GLY A 100 -4.69 1.57 -13.76
C GLY A 100 -3.32 2.20 -13.56
N ALA A 101 -3.17 3.06 -12.56
CA ALA A 101 -1.88 3.67 -12.21
C ALA A 101 -0.86 2.67 -11.64
N LEU A 102 -1.32 1.61 -10.94
CA LEU A 102 -0.46 0.62 -10.28
C LEU A 102 -0.08 -0.55 -11.21
N TYR A 103 -1.03 -1.04 -11.97
CA TYR A 103 -0.89 -2.29 -12.75
C TYR A 103 -1.02 -2.08 -14.27
N GLY A 104 -1.25 -0.84 -14.68
CA GLY A 104 -1.45 -0.46 -16.07
C GLY A 104 -2.92 -0.43 -16.51
N PHE A 105 -3.25 0.54 -17.35
CA PHE A 105 -4.64 0.79 -17.80
C PHE A 105 -5.22 -0.36 -18.64
N GLY A 106 -4.39 -1.10 -19.37
CA GLY A 106 -4.83 -2.28 -20.12
C GLY A 106 -5.40 -3.40 -19.25
N LEU A 107 -4.83 -3.59 -18.03
CA LEU A 107 -5.38 -4.50 -17.03
C LEU A 107 -6.64 -3.91 -16.41
N ALA A 108 -6.58 -2.64 -15.99
CA ALA A 108 -7.70 -1.96 -15.35
C ALA A 108 -8.97 -1.94 -16.21
N ALA A 109 -8.83 -1.84 -17.53
CA ALA A 109 -9.95 -1.88 -18.47
C ALA A 109 -10.69 -3.24 -18.48
N LYS A 110 -10.02 -4.33 -18.08
CA LYS A 110 -10.61 -5.67 -18.02
C LYS A 110 -11.34 -5.97 -16.71
N LEU A 111 -11.15 -5.14 -15.67
CA LEU A 111 -11.72 -5.37 -14.36
C LEU A 111 -13.22 -5.13 -14.35
N LEU A 112 -13.93 -5.96 -13.61
CA LEU A 112 -15.38 -5.89 -13.41
C LEU A 112 -15.65 -5.20 -12.07
N GLU A 113 -16.55 -4.25 -12.05
CA GLU A 113 -17.04 -3.64 -10.83
C GLU A 113 -18.00 -4.57 -10.12
N VAL A 114 -17.83 -4.66 -8.81
CA VAL A 114 -18.69 -5.47 -7.94
C VAL A 114 -19.20 -4.62 -6.79
N SER A 115 -20.47 -4.84 -6.44
CA SER A 115 -21.07 -4.21 -5.26
C SER A 115 -22.10 -5.15 -4.65
N GLY A 116 -22.29 -5.07 -3.35
CA GLY A 116 -23.28 -5.84 -2.64
C GLY A 116 -23.45 -5.33 -1.21
N GLU A 117 -24.57 -5.68 -0.61
CA GLU A 117 -24.85 -5.37 0.79
C GLU A 117 -25.58 -6.56 1.42
N SER A 118 -25.12 -7.00 2.57
CA SER A 118 -25.75 -8.08 3.34
C SER A 118 -25.34 -7.98 4.79
N GLY A 119 -26.30 -8.21 5.71
CA GLY A 119 -26.05 -8.25 7.15
C GLY A 119 -25.42 -6.96 7.71
N GLY A 120 -25.70 -5.79 7.12
CA GLY A 120 -25.11 -4.51 7.54
C GLY A 120 -23.68 -4.29 7.03
N VAL A 121 -23.15 -5.21 6.21
CA VAL A 121 -21.84 -5.06 5.54
C VAL A 121 -22.09 -4.66 4.10
N ARG A 122 -21.45 -3.56 3.69
CA ARG A 122 -21.42 -3.11 2.29
C ARG A 122 -20.08 -3.48 1.67
N LEU A 123 -20.12 -4.11 0.52
CA LEU A 123 -18.96 -4.46 -0.29
C LEU A 123 -18.96 -3.66 -1.58
N LEU A 124 -17.86 -3.05 -1.89
CA LEU A 124 -17.61 -2.36 -3.15
C LEU A 124 -16.20 -2.78 -3.66
N GLY A 125 -16.03 -2.80 -4.96
CA GLY A 125 -14.68 -3.04 -5.48
C GLY A 125 -14.61 -3.41 -6.93
N VAL A 126 -13.50 -3.99 -7.30
CA VAL A 126 -13.25 -4.50 -8.65
C VAL A 126 -12.58 -5.87 -8.57
N VAL A 127 -12.94 -6.73 -9.51
CA VAL A 127 -12.38 -8.07 -9.63
C VAL A 127 -11.97 -8.33 -11.08
N ALA A 128 -10.95 -9.15 -11.28
CA ALA A 128 -10.54 -9.56 -12.61
C ALA A 128 -11.45 -10.69 -13.15
N PRO A 129 -11.73 -10.71 -14.46
CA PRO A 129 -12.36 -11.87 -15.07
C PRO A 129 -11.43 -13.10 -14.99
N PRO A 130 -11.97 -14.32 -15.10
CA PRO A 130 -11.16 -15.56 -15.02
C PRO A 130 -10.00 -15.62 -16.01
N SER A 131 -10.09 -14.93 -17.13
CA SER A 131 -9.02 -14.83 -18.12
C SER A 131 -7.78 -14.04 -17.63
N VAL A 132 -7.90 -13.36 -16.49
CA VAL A 132 -6.83 -12.58 -15.85
C VAL A 132 -6.62 -13.12 -14.44
N SER A 133 -5.94 -14.23 -14.33
CA SER A 133 -5.63 -14.90 -13.06
C SER A 133 -4.17 -14.72 -12.64
N ARG A 134 -3.86 -15.13 -11.43
CA ARG A 134 -2.54 -15.06 -10.80
C ARG A 134 -2.15 -16.41 -10.24
N THR A 135 -0.86 -16.68 -10.19
CA THR A 135 -0.30 -17.88 -9.54
C THR A 135 -0.06 -17.70 -8.03
N HIS A 136 -0.33 -16.51 -7.51
CA HIS A 136 -0.18 -16.15 -6.10
C HIS A 136 -1.35 -15.28 -5.61
N ARG A 137 -1.50 -15.18 -4.27
CA ARG A 137 -2.60 -14.47 -3.62
C ARG A 137 -2.28 -12.99 -3.32
N ASP A 138 -1.11 -12.52 -3.71
CA ASP A 138 -0.62 -11.18 -3.36
C ASP A 138 -1.44 -10.04 -3.98
N ASP A 139 -2.17 -10.32 -5.05
CA ASP A 139 -3.05 -9.36 -5.75
C ASP A 139 -4.52 -9.43 -5.27
N ILE A 140 -4.78 -10.11 -4.14
CA ILE A 140 -6.05 -10.02 -3.41
C ILE A 140 -5.88 -8.94 -2.34
N HIS A 141 -6.53 -7.80 -2.55
CA HIS A 141 -6.47 -6.66 -1.64
C HIS A 141 -7.82 -6.46 -0.97
N LEU A 142 -7.83 -6.61 0.35
CA LEU A 142 -9.02 -6.42 1.19
C LEU A 142 -8.83 -5.15 2.03
N ILE A 143 -9.79 -4.26 1.97
CA ILE A 143 -9.80 -3.00 2.70
C ILE A 143 -11.06 -2.95 3.55
N VAL A 144 -10.90 -2.91 4.87
CA VAL A 144 -12.01 -2.85 5.81
C VAL A 144 -11.92 -1.52 6.58
N ASN A 145 -12.97 -0.71 6.47
CA ASN A 145 -13.03 0.61 7.09
C ASN A 145 -11.75 1.45 6.83
N GLY A 146 -11.28 1.48 5.57
CA GLY A 146 -10.11 2.24 5.14
C GLY A 146 -8.75 1.63 5.53
N ARG A 147 -8.72 0.42 6.09
CA ARG A 147 -7.47 -0.28 6.46
C ARG A 147 -7.30 -1.53 5.63
N THR A 148 -6.10 -1.73 5.09
CA THR A 148 -5.76 -3.00 4.44
C THR A 148 -5.70 -4.11 5.48
N VAL A 149 -6.38 -5.22 5.21
CA VAL A 149 -6.41 -6.37 6.10
C VAL A 149 -5.92 -7.62 5.37
N ARG A 150 -5.36 -8.55 6.15
CA ARG A 150 -5.08 -9.92 5.72
C ARG A 150 -5.96 -10.82 6.54
N ASP A 151 -7.12 -11.15 5.99
CA ASP A 151 -8.09 -12.03 6.64
C ASP A 151 -8.25 -13.31 5.84
N THR A 152 -8.11 -14.44 6.52
CA THR A 152 -8.17 -15.76 5.90
C THR A 152 -9.59 -16.11 5.45
N LEU A 153 -10.61 -15.73 6.22
CA LEU A 153 -12.00 -16.05 5.90
C LEU A 153 -12.46 -15.28 4.67
N LEU A 154 -12.21 -13.96 4.64
CA LEU A 154 -12.56 -13.11 3.49
C LEU A 154 -11.79 -13.56 2.24
N THR A 155 -10.50 -13.85 2.37
CA THR A 155 -9.69 -14.35 1.26
C THR A 155 -10.23 -15.69 0.75
N GLN A 156 -10.59 -16.59 1.64
CA GLN A 156 -11.12 -17.91 1.29
C GLN A 156 -12.50 -17.77 0.63
N ALA A 157 -13.38 -16.91 1.12
CA ALA A 157 -14.69 -16.66 0.52
C ALA A 157 -14.56 -16.19 -0.93
N LEU A 158 -13.61 -15.27 -1.21
CA LEU A 158 -13.34 -14.84 -2.58
C LEU A 158 -12.81 -15.99 -3.46
N ILE A 159 -11.85 -16.77 -2.95
CA ILE A 159 -11.31 -17.93 -3.67
C ILE A 159 -12.42 -18.96 -3.97
N GLU A 160 -13.30 -19.23 -3.02
CA GLU A 160 -14.44 -20.14 -3.21
C GLU A 160 -15.41 -19.63 -4.31
N ALA A 161 -15.67 -18.32 -4.34
CA ALA A 161 -16.51 -17.73 -5.40
C ALA A 161 -15.88 -17.92 -6.79
N TYR A 162 -14.55 -17.96 -6.88
CA TYR A 162 -13.84 -18.19 -8.13
C TYR A 162 -13.52 -19.66 -8.44
N ARG A 163 -13.76 -20.58 -7.49
CA ARG A 163 -13.43 -22.01 -7.64
C ARG A 163 -13.99 -22.67 -8.91
N PRO A 164 -15.24 -22.41 -9.34
CA PRO A 164 -15.76 -23.00 -10.57
C PRO A 164 -15.20 -22.37 -11.85
N LEU A 165 -14.50 -21.22 -11.72
CA LEU A 165 -14.07 -20.39 -12.84
C LEU A 165 -12.57 -20.46 -13.10
N LEU A 166 -11.77 -20.83 -12.09
CA LEU A 166 -10.32 -20.85 -12.15
C LEU A 166 -9.73 -22.25 -11.91
N PRO A 167 -8.60 -22.58 -12.55
CA PRO A 167 -7.80 -23.74 -12.17
C PRO A 167 -7.40 -23.69 -10.68
N ARG A 168 -7.11 -24.84 -10.08
CA ARG A 168 -6.81 -24.96 -8.64
C ARG A 168 -5.63 -24.12 -8.17
N ASP A 169 -4.64 -23.90 -9.05
CA ASP A 169 -3.40 -23.18 -8.73
C ASP A 169 -3.46 -21.70 -9.14
N GLN A 170 -4.66 -21.18 -9.44
CA GLN A 170 -4.85 -19.83 -9.86
C GLN A 170 -5.76 -19.05 -8.91
N PHE A 171 -5.45 -17.77 -8.78
CA PHE A 171 -6.13 -16.85 -7.86
C PHE A 171 -6.62 -15.62 -8.61
N PRO A 172 -7.73 -15.03 -8.18
CA PRO A 172 -8.21 -13.77 -8.76
C PRO A 172 -7.31 -12.60 -8.36
N LEU A 173 -7.25 -11.58 -9.22
CA LEU A 173 -6.88 -10.24 -8.80
C LEU A 173 -8.16 -9.54 -8.36
N ALA A 174 -8.15 -8.97 -7.16
CA ALA A 174 -9.30 -8.28 -6.60
C ALA A 174 -8.89 -7.14 -5.66
N VAL A 175 -9.65 -6.06 -5.68
CA VAL A 175 -9.63 -5.01 -4.66
C VAL A 175 -11.04 -4.86 -4.14
N LEU A 176 -11.25 -5.25 -2.90
CA LEU A 176 -12.55 -5.22 -2.24
C LEU A 176 -12.49 -4.32 -1.02
N VAL A 177 -13.48 -3.45 -0.90
CA VAL A 177 -13.68 -2.50 0.20
C VAL A 177 -14.95 -2.89 0.93
N LEU A 178 -14.83 -3.09 2.24
CA LEU A 178 -15.92 -3.43 3.15
C LEU A 178 -16.07 -2.37 4.22
#